data_9f5c8f0d8c66f45b9c013011949c543a
#
_entry.id   9f5c8f0d8c66f45b9c013011949c543a
#
_cell.length_a   1.000
_cell.length_b   1.000
_cell.length_c   1.000
_cell.angle_alpha   90.00
_cell.angle_beta   90.00
_cell.angle_gamma   90.00
#
_symmetry.space_group_name_H-M   'P 1'
#
loop_
_entity.id
_entity.type
_entity.pdbx_description
1 polymer ?
#
loop_
_entity_poly.entity_id
_entity_poly.type
_entity_poly.pdbx_seq_one_letter_code
_entity_poly.pdbx_strand_id
1 'polypeptide(L)'
;FKAEYKNQLGSDFPSDPVEQLKLAIEAVFRSWDNPRANVYRRDNDIPYSWGTAVNVMPMVFGNLNNESGTGVAFTRDPATGEKKLMGEFLINAQGEDVVAGVRTPMPIAQMEQEFPDAYAEFIKVCETLENHYHDMQDMEFTVENKKLYMLQCRNGKRTAQAALQIACDLVDEGHKTEEEAVAMIDPRNLDTLLHPQFDAAALKAATPMGKGLGASPGAACGKIVFTADDAETWAARGEKVVLVRLETSPEDITGMKSAQGILTVRGGMTSHAAVVARGMGTCCVSGCGDIIMDEENKKFTLAGKEFHEGDFISIDGTTGNIYDGVIKTVDASIAGTFGRVMAWADKYRTLKVRTNADTPADAKKARELGAEGIGLCRTEHMFFDPERIAAFREMICSDTVEEREEALDKILPYQQNDFKALYEALEGNPVTIRFLDPPLHEFVPTEEADIEKLAKAKNKSVDEIKALCNSLHEFNPMMGHRGCRLAVTYPEIAKMQTKAVIRAAIEVQKEHPDWNVEPEIMIPLVCEVKELKYVKKTVVETADAEIAAAGVDLKYEVGTMIEIPRAALTADE
;
A
#
# COMPACT_ATOMS: atom_id res chain seq x y z
N PHE A 1 -23.67 41.89 -19.77
CA PHE A 1 -23.41 41.62 -18.34
C PHE A 1 -24.36 42.40 -17.44
N LYS A 2 -24.49 43.72 -17.54
CA LYS A 2 -25.38 44.53 -16.66
C LYS A 2 -26.86 44.11 -16.77
N ALA A 3 -27.33 43.81 -17.97
CA ALA A 3 -28.70 43.31 -18.17
C ALA A 3 -28.89 41.92 -17.56
N GLU A 4 -27.89 41.01 -17.72
CA GLU A 4 -27.93 39.69 -17.13
C GLU A 4 -27.86 39.74 -15.59
N TYR A 5 -27.02 40.59 -15.04
CA TYR A 5 -26.97 40.85 -13.60
C TYR A 5 -28.35 41.29 -13.06
N LYS A 6 -29.01 42.24 -13.76
CA LYS A 6 -30.35 42.69 -13.39
C LYS A 6 -31.40 41.58 -13.48
N ASN A 7 -31.32 40.76 -14.52
CA ASN A 7 -32.26 39.63 -14.70
C ASN A 7 -32.13 38.59 -13.59
N GLN A 8 -30.89 38.27 -13.18
CA GLN A 8 -30.65 37.22 -12.17
C GLN A 8 -30.84 37.73 -10.74
N LEU A 9 -30.43 38.93 -10.43
CA LEU A 9 -30.40 39.45 -9.07
C LEU A 9 -31.49 40.47 -8.76
N GLY A 10 -32.28 40.89 -9.76
CA GLY A 10 -33.39 41.83 -9.61
C GLY A 10 -33.00 43.28 -9.32
N SER A 11 -31.69 43.58 -9.32
CA SER A 11 -31.14 44.94 -9.07
C SER A 11 -30.19 45.37 -10.17
N ASP A 12 -30.02 46.67 -10.35
CA ASP A 12 -29.04 47.20 -11.29
C ASP A 12 -27.60 46.93 -10.78
N PHE A 13 -26.67 46.68 -11.72
CA PHE A 13 -25.25 46.55 -11.38
C PHE A 13 -24.74 47.85 -10.77
N PRO A 14 -24.13 47.84 -9.57
CA PRO A 14 -23.72 49.06 -8.89
C PRO A 14 -22.70 49.84 -9.70
N SER A 15 -22.85 51.17 -9.77
CA SER A 15 -21.91 52.04 -10.45
C SER A 15 -20.84 52.64 -9.50
N ASP A 16 -21.07 52.61 -8.19
CA ASP A 16 -20.08 53.04 -7.20
C ASP A 16 -18.97 52.00 -7.03
N PRO A 17 -17.69 52.39 -7.22
CA PRO A 17 -16.55 51.46 -7.10
C PRO A 17 -16.41 50.83 -5.70
N VAL A 18 -16.76 51.55 -4.65
CA VAL A 18 -16.69 51.07 -3.27
C VAL A 18 -17.74 49.99 -3.01
N GLU A 19 -18.94 50.18 -3.56
CA GLU A 19 -20.01 49.19 -3.48
C GLU A 19 -19.65 47.94 -4.29
N GLN A 20 -19.07 48.06 -5.48
CA GLN A 20 -18.55 46.93 -6.28
C GLN A 20 -17.50 46.17 -5.49
N LEU A 21 -16.55 46.84 -4.84
CA LEU A 21 -15.52 46.21 -4.03
C LEU A 21 -16.10 45.43 -2.85
N LYS A 22 -17.07 46.02 -2.13
CA LYS A 22 -17.75 45.31 -1.02
C LYS A 22 -18.42 44.04 -1.48
N LEU A 23 -19.18 44.10 -2.57
CA LEU A 23 -19.84 42.91 -3.14
C LEU A 23 -18.84 41.85 -3.62
N ALA A 24 -17.71 42.25 -4.17
CA ALA A 24 -16.64 41.33 -4.56
C ALA A 24 -16.02 40.64 -3.32
N ILE A 25 -15.75 41.38 -2.26
CA ILE A 25 -15.25 40.80 -0.98
C ILE A 25 -16.27 39.81 -0.40
N GLU A 26 -17.56 40.17 -0.37
CA GLU A 26 -18.60 39.27 0.09
C GLU A 26 -18.70 38.00 -0.75
N ALA A 27 -18.56 38.13 -2.06
CA ALA A 27 -18.57 36.96 -2.96
C ALA A 27 -17.42 35.99 -2.65
N VAL A 28 -16.22 36.49 -2.35
CA VAL A 28 -15.08 35.67 -1.95
C VAL A 28 -15.37 34.93 -0.63
N PHE A 29 -15.90 35.61 0.38
CA PHE A 29 -16.27 34.99 1.65
C PHE A 29 -17.33 33.89 1.47
N ARG A 30 -18.37 34.16 0.67
CA ARG A 30 -19.43 33.17 0.37
C ARG A 30 -18.91 31.97 -0.41
N SER A 31 -17.88 32.14 -1.23
CA SER A 31 -17.30 31.03 -2.02
C SER A 31 -16.69 29.95 -1.15
N TRP A 32 -16.35 30.22 0.12
CA TRP A 32 -15.84 29.25 1.08
C TRP A 32 -16.81 28.07 1.30
N ASP A 33 -18.11 28.33 1.27
CA ASP A 33 -19.16 27.35 1.55
C ASP A 33 -19.80 26.75 0.29
N ASN A 34 -19.29 27.07 -0.90
CA ASN A 34 -19.82 26.49 -2.12
C ASN A 34 -19.48 24.97 -2.23
N PRO A 35 -20.27 24.16 -2.98
CA PRO A 35 -20.08 22.72 -3.07
C PRO A 35 -18.67 22.32 -3.52
N ARG A 36 -18.09 23.03 -4.49
CA ARG A 36 -16.74 22.75 -5.01
C ARG A 36 -15.66 22.99 -3.95
N ALA A 37 -15.77 24.08 -3.19
CA ALA A 37 -14.84 24.37 -2.10
C ALA A 37 -14.94 23.34 -0.97
N ASN A 38 -16.16 22.88 -0.66
CA ASN A 38 -16.37 21.83 0.34
C ASN A 38 -15.72 20.50 -0.06
N VAL A 39 -15.84 20.09 -1.33
CA VAL A 39 -15.16 18.89 -1.84
C VAL A 39 -13.65 19.07 -1.74
N TYR A 40 -13.11 20.19 -2.21
CA TYR A 40 -11.68 20.47 -2.17
C TYR A 40 -11.12 20.43 -0.74
N ARG A 41 -11.81 21.03 0.23
CA ARG A 41 -11.39 21.02 1.64
C ARG A 41 -11.36 19.61 2.22
N ARG A 42 -12.38 18.81 1.95
CA ARG A 42 -12.44 17.42 2.39
C ARG A 42 -11.29 16.60 1.80
N ASP A 43 -11.04 16.75 0.52
CA ASP A 43 -10.03 15.96 -0.21
C ASP A 43 -8.58 16.38 0.15
N ASN A 44 -8.41 17.55 0.78
CA ASN A 44 -7.11 18.06 1.23
C ASN A 44 -7.01 18.19 2.77
N ASP A 45 -7.91 17.55 3.53
CA ASP A 45 -7.92 17.53 5.00
C ASP A 45 -7.91 18.94 5.63
N ILE A 46 -8.56 19.94 4.98
CA ILE A 46 -8.65 21.32 5.48
C ILE A 46 -9.80 21.40 6.50
N PRO A 47 -9.53 21.80 7.77
CA PRO A 47 -10.55 21.88 8.80
C PRO A 47 -11.70 22.82 8.45
N TYR A 48 -12.93 22.40 8.72
CA TYR A 48 -14.12 23.25 8.51
C TYR A 48 -14.17 24.47 9.43
N SER A 49 -13.42 24.46 10.54
CA SER A 49 -13.29 25.58 11.46
C SER A 49 -12.42 26.72 10.91
N TRP A 50 -11.69 26.50 9.83
CA TRP A 50 -10.94 27.55 9.16
C TRP A 50 -11.87 28.42 8.34
N GLY A 51 -11.37 29.63 7.97
CA GLY A 51 -12.04 30.56 7.08
C GLY A 51 -11.16 30.87 5.89
N THR A 52 -11.63 31.83 5.09
CA THR A 52 -10.83 32.41 4.00
C THR A 52 -10.52 33.88 4.28
N ALA A 53 -9.52 34.39 3.59
CA ALA A 53 -9.14 35.81 3.66
C ALA A 53 -9.27 36.47 2.28
N VAL A 54 -9.38 37.79 2.27
CA VAL A 54 -9.46 38.59 1.04
C VAL A 54 -8.33 39.60 1.03
N ASN A 55 -7.53 39.58 -0.03
CA ASN A 55 -6.56 40.63 -0.33
C ASN A 55 -7.08 41.50 -1.46
N VAL A 56 -7.08 42.84 -1.24
CA VAL A 56 -7.43 43.79 -2.26
C VAL A 56 -6.15 44.32 -2.89
N MET A 57 -5.97 44.06 -4.19
CA MET A 57 -4.76 44.41 -4.93
C MET A 57 -5.10 45.25 -6.16
N PRO A 58 -4.21 46.19 -6.58
CA PRO A 58 -4.32 46.79 -7.90
C PRO A 58 -4.26 45.74 -8.99
N MET A 59 -5.09 45.87 -10.02
CA MET A 59 -4.99 44.99 -11.17
C MET A 59 -3.80 45.39 -12.05
N VAL A 60 -3.11 44.38 -12.58
CA VAL A 60 -2.09 44.51 -13.60
C VAL A 60 -2.51 43.71 -14.84
N PHE A 61 -2.19 44.20 -16.04
CA PHE A 61 -2.75 43.69 -17.28
C PHE A 61 -1.64 43.16 -18.20
N GLY A 62 -1.49 41.85 -18.20
CA GLY A 62 -0.59 41.13 -19.14
C GLY A 62 -1.06 41.22 -20.61
N ASN A 63 -2.31 41.59 -20.84
CA ASN A 63 -2.91 41.77 -22.15
C ASN A 63 -3.05 43.25 -22.56
N LEU A 64 -2.26 44.14 -21.96
CA LEU A 64 -2.33 45.58 -22.26
C LEU A 64 -1.78 45.88 -23.67
N ASN A 65 -0.66 45.30 -24.01
CA ASN A 65 0.05 45.47 -25.28
C ASN A 65 1.16 44.40 -25.44
N ASN A 66 1.98 44.49 -26.51
CA ASN A 66 3.07 43.56 -26.78
C ASN A 66 4.29 43.71 -25.84
N GLU A 67 4.33 44.72 -24.98
CA GLU A 67 5.32 44.91 -23.94
C GLU A 67 4.82 44.33 -22.58
N SER A 68 3.72 43.60 -22.63
CA SER A 68 3.05 42.99 -21.48
C SER A 68 2.87 41.50 -21.73
N GLY A 69 2.75 40.71 -20.67
CA GLY A 69 2.58 39.27 -20.73
C GLY A 69 2.22 38.68 -19.38
N THR A 70 1.99 37.39 -19.34
CA THR A 70 1.72 36.65 -18.10
C THR A 70 2.32 35.26 -18.19
N GLY A 71 2.60 34.64 -17.05
CA GLY A 71 3.17 33.30 -17.03
C GLY A 71 3.07 32.60 -15.67
N VAL A 72 3.43 31.34 -15.71
CA VAL A 72 3.56 30.45 -14.56
C VAL A 72 4.92 29.77 -14.59
N ALA A 73 5.54 29.60 -13.44
CA ALA A 73 6.83 28.95 -13.38
C ALA A 73 7.08 28.25 -12.04
N PHE A 74 7.93 27.22 -12.10
CA PHE A 74 8.44 26.47 -10.97
C PHE A 74 9.93 26.72 -10.80
N THR A 75 10.41 26.90 -9.59
CA THR A 75 11.85 27.08 -9.31
C THR A 75 12.68 25.86 -9.64
N ARG A 76 12.05 24.67 -9.64
CA ARG A 76 12.64 23.38 -10.02
C ARG A 76 11.69 22.61 -10.91
N ASP A 77 12.20 21.63 -11.66
CA ASP A 77 11.36 20.75 -12.48
C ASP A 77 10.41 19.92 -11.59
N PRO A 78 9.09 20.09 -11.70
CA PRO A 78 8.12 19.38 -10.88
C PRO A 78 8.03 17.88 -11.19
N ALA A 79 8.56 17.42 -12.31
CA ALA A 79 8.56 16.00 -12.69
C ALA A 79 9.82 15.26 -12.20
N THR A 80 10.99 15.90 -12.26
CA THR A 80 12.29 15.27 -11.96
C THR A 80 12.95 15.77 -10.68
N GLY A 81 12.60 16.97 -10.21
CA GLY A 81 13.24 17.64 -9.09
C GLY A 81 14.51 18.41 -9.45
N GLU A 82 14.96 18.36 -10.70
CA GLU A 82 16.16 19.06 -11.14
C GLU A 82 16.06 20.57 -10.85
N LYS A 83 17.14 21.17 -10.32
CA LYS A 83 17.21 22.60 -10.04
C LYS A 83 17.33 23.41 -11.34
N LYS A 84 16.22 23.48 -12.05
CA LYS A 84 16.08 24.19 -13.31
C LYS A 84 14.73 24.90 -13.34
N LEU A 85 14.75 26.21 -13.62
CA LEU A 85 13.53 26.97 -13.79
C LEU A 85 12.69 26.39 -14.93
N MET A 86 11.46 25.98 -14.61
CA MET A 86 10.50 25.41 -15.56
C MET A 86 9.26 26.27 -15.58
N GLY A 87 8.72 26.54 -16.74
CA GLY A 87 7.50 27.32 -16.83
C GLY A 87 7.20 27.81 -18.24
N GLU A 88 6.12 28.53 -18.35
CA GLU A 88 5.57 29.00 -19.62
C GLU A 88 5.05 30.42 -19.45
N PHE A 89 5.13 31.21 -20.52
CA PHE A 89 4.58 32.56 -20.58
C PHE A 89 3.98 32.89 -21.94
N LEU A 90 3.10 33.87 -21.96
CA LEU A 90 2.49 34.41 -23.17
C LEU A 90 2.62 35.93 -23.19
N ILE A 91 2.96 36.49 -24.36
CA ILE A 91 2.94 37.94 -24.62
C ILE A 91 1.50 38.36 -24.91
N ASN A 92 1.12 39.55 -24.43
CA ASN A 92 -0.20 40.15 -24.64
C ASN A 92 -1.32 39.14 -24.30
N ALA A 93 -1.32 38.65 -23.04
CA ALA A 93 -2.20 37.61 -22.56
C ALA A 93 -2.55 37.77 -21.08
N GLN A 94 -3.64 37.16 -20.68
CA GLN A 94 -4.04 37.00 -19.28
C GLN A 94 -3.73 35.57 -18.80
N GLY A 95 -3.79 35.34 -17.47
CA GLY A 95 -3.50 34.05 -16.85
C GLY A 95 -4.33 32.89 -17.41
N GLU A 96 -5.60 33.13 -17.70
CA GLU A 96 -6.50 32.15 -18.31
C GLU A 96 -6.04 31.69 -19.69
N ASP A 97 -5.40 32.55 -20.48
CA ASP A 97 -4.90 32.22 -21.82
C ASP A 97 -3.76 31.19 -21.75
N VAL A 98 -2.95 31.21 -20.67
CA VAL A 98 -1.87 30.24 -20.44
C VAL A 98 -2.44 28.87 -20.10
N VAL A 99 -3.49 28.82 -19.27
CA VAL A 99 -4.07 27.59 -18.74
C VAL A 99 -5.09 26.96 -19.69
N ALA A 100 -5.83 27.79 -20.43
CA ALA A 100 -6.91 27.32 -21.32
C ALA A 100 -6.43 26.63 -22.60
N GLY A 101 -5.13 26.71 -22.93
CA GLY A 101 -4.56 26.07 -24.13
C GLY A 101 -5.04 26.63 -25.47
N VAL A 102 -5.65 27.82 -25.48
CA VAL A 102 -6.13 28.51 -26.70
C VAL A 102 -4.95 29.00 -27.55
N ARG A 103 -3.86 29.36 -26.90
CA ARG A 103 -2.60 29.81 -27.51
C ARG A 103 -1.47 28.90 -27.01
N THR A 104 -0.48 28.61 -27.87
CA THR A 104 0.70 27.85 -27.46
C THR A 104 1.64 28.76 -26.67
N PRO A 105 1.87 28.49 -25.37
CA PRO A 105 2.77 29.29 -24.57
C PRO A 105 4.24 29.04 -24.96
N MET A 106 5.08 30.03 -24.67
CA MET A 106 6.52 29.96 -24.86
C MET A 106 7.20 29.46 -23.58
N PRO A 107 8.27 28.66 -23.68
CA PRO A 107 9.09 28.28 -22.54
C PRO A 107 9.61 29.52 -21.79
N ILE A 108 9.62 29.46 -20.45
CA ILE A 108 10.03 30.58 -19.59
C ILE A 108 11.43 31.11 -19.92
N ALA A 109 12.35 30.27 -20.40
CA ALA A 109 13.69 30.69 -20.80
C ALA A 109 13.70 31.72 -21.94
N GLN A 110 12.68 31.73 -22.80
CA GLN A 110 12.56 32.72 -23.90
C GLN A 110 12.16 34.10 -23.39
N MET A 111 11.67 34.20 -22.16
CA MET A 111 11.37 35.49 -21.52
C MET A 111 12.61 36.37 -21.38
N GLU A 112 13.82 35.77 -21.31
CA GLU A 112 15.09 36.51 -21.30
C GLU A 112 15.27 37.38 -22.57
N GLN A 113 14.77 36.89 -23.69
CA GLN A 113 14.87 37.63 -24.97
C GLN A 113 13.78 38.69 -25.13
N GLU A 114 12.56 38.40 -24.65
CA GLU A 114 11.40 39.27 -24.83
C GLU A 114 11.32 40.37 -23.74
N PHE A 115 11.68 40.03 -22.51
CA PHE A 115 11.60 40.90 -21.32
C PHE A 115 12.85 40.76 -20.44
N PRO A 116 14.07 41.16 -20.93
CA PRO A 116 15.34 40.86 -20.23
C PRO A 116 15.42 41.38 -18.80
N ASP A 117 14.97 42.59 -18.55
CA ASP A 117 15.00 43.19 -17.20
C ASP A 117 14.02 42.49 -16.25
N ALA A 118 12.80 42.23 -16.72
CA ALA A 118 11.79 41.49 -15.97
C ALA A 118 12.22 40.04 -15.70
N TYR A 119 12.89 39.39 -16.65
CA TYR A 119 13.44 38.05 -16.44
C TYR A 119 14.54 38.03 -15.39
N ALA A 120 15.49 38.99 -15.46
CA ALA A 120 16.56 39.10 -14.45
C ALA A 120 16.00 39.38 -13.04
N GLU A 121 14.94 40.19 -12.92
CA GLU A 121 14.24 40.40 -11.67
C GLU A 121 13.52 39.14 -11.21
N PHE A 122 12.85 38.41 -12.13
CA PHE A 122 12.16 37.17 -11.83
C PHE A 122 13.08 36.10 -11.27
N ILE A 123 14.27 35.91 -11.85
CA ILE A 123 15.29 34.97 -11.33
C ILE A 123 15.65 35.30 -9.86
N LYS A 124 15.87 36.58 -9.53
CA LYS A 124 16.16 36.99 -8.15
C LYS A 124 14.99 36.71 -7.20
N VAL A 125 13.76 36.90 -7.67
CA VAL A 125 12.54 36.56 -6.89
C VAL A 125 12.48 35.05 -6.67
N CYS A 126 12.75 34.23 -7.67
CA CYS A 126 12.80 32.77 -7.53
C CYS A 126 13.78 32.34 -6.44
N GLU A 127 15.01 32.85 -6.47
CA GLU A 127 16.02 32.59 -5.46
C GLU A 127 15.58 33.05 -4.07
N THR A 128 15.00 34.25 -3.96
CA THR A 128 14.53 34.81 -2.71
C THR A 128 13.44 33.94 -2.08
N LEU A 129 12.45 33.52 -2.88
CA LEU A 129 11.34 32.71 -2.41
C LEU A 129 11.76 31.29 -2.02
N GLU A 130 12.59 30.63 -2.81
CA GLU A 130 13.09 29.30 -2.49
C GLU A 130 13.95 29.33 -1.23
N ASN A 131 14.84 30.32 -1.08
CA ASN A 131 15.64 30.50 0.13
C ASN A 131 14.80 30.84 1.37
N HIS A 132 13.68 31.54 1.21
CA HIS A 132 12.80 31.89 2.33
C HIS A 132 11.92 30.72 2.78
N TYR A 133 11.32 30.01 1.82
CA TYR A 133 10.41 28.89 2.13
C TYR A 133 11.14 27.55 2.31
N HIS A 134 12.40 27.45 1.93
CA HIS A 134 13.19 26.21 1.96
C HIS A 134 12.46 25.07 1.25
N ASP A 135 11.81 25.38 0.11
CA ASP A 135 11.10 24.44 -0.72
C ASP A 135 10.92 25.00 -2.13
N MET A 136 10.72 24.09 -3.11
CA MET A 136 10.37 24.43 -4.48
C MET A 136 9.08 25.27 -4.54
N GLN A 137 9.12 26.36 -5.31
CA GLN A 137 8.01 27.27 -5.45
C GLN A 137 7.34 27.16 -6.81
N ASP A 138 6.02 27.23 -6.81
CA ASP A 138 5.12 27.42 -7.95
C ASP A 138 4.63 28.88 -7.92
N MET A 139 4.87 29.60 -9.00
CA MET A 139 4.70 31.05 -9.05
C MET A 139 3.87 31.46 -10.25
N GLU A 140 3.02 32.47 -10.00
CA GLU A 140 2.27 33.16 -11.04
C GLU A 140 2.74 34.61 -11.12
N PHE A 141 2.97 35.13 -12.32
CA PHE A 141 3.45 36.49 -12.54
C PHE A 141 2.80 37.15 -13.74
N THR A 142 2.84 38.46 -13.77
CA THR A 142 2.42 39.30 -14.91
C THR A 142 3.50 40.34 -15.17
N VAL A 143 3.75 40.60 -16.44
CA VAL A 143 4.57 41.71 -16.90
C VAL A 143 3.62 42.75 -17.50
N GLU A 144 3.65 43.97 -17.02
CA GLU A 144 2.91 45.11 -17.59
C GLU A 144 3.89 46.21 -17.98
N ASN A 145 3.94 46.56 -19.28
CA ASN A 145 4.87 47.53 -19.82
C ASN A 145 6.34 47.24 -19.38
N LYS A 146 6.80 46.00 -19.56
CA LYS A 146 8.13 45.50 -19.19
C LYS A 146 8.43 45.41 -17.69
N LYS A 147 7.49 45.80 -16.82
CA LYS A 147 7.65 45.73 -15.36
C LYS A 147 7.05 44.44 -14.84
N LEU A 148 7.82 43.69 -14.02
CA LEU A 148 7.40 42.48 -13.37
C LEU A 148 6.45 42.74 -12.18
N TYR A 149 5.44 41.92 -12.04
CA TYR A 149 4.54 41.86 -10.90
C TYR A 149 4.31 40.39 -10.53
N MET A 150 4.61 40.05 -9.28
CA MET A 150 4.30 38.74 -8.72
C MET A 150 2.86 38.71 -8.27
N LEU A 151 2.12 37.67 -8.68
CA LEU A 151 0.71 37.50 -8.34
C LEU A 151 0.52 36.52 -7.19
N GLN A 152 1.20 35.35 -7.25
CA GLN A 152 1.07 34.28 -6.28
C GLN A 152 2.34 33.46 -6.21
N CYS A 153 2.65 32.91 -5.03
CA CYS A 153 3.60 31.83 -4.84
C CYS A 153 3.01 30.79 -3.90
N ARG A 154 3.39 29.55 -4.10
CA ARG A 154 3.03 28.42 -3.23
C ARG A 154 4.08 27.31 -3.35
N ASN A 155 4.10 26.40 -2.38
CA ASN A 155 4.93 25.20 -2.52
C ASN A 155 4.47 24.40 -3.74
N GLY A 156 5.41 24.08 -4.62
CA GLY A 156 5.11 23.46 -5.90
C GLY A 156 4.62 22.01 -5.74
N LYS A 157 3.50 21.69 -6.41
CA LYS A 157 3.08 20.30 -6.58
C LYS A 157 4.09 19.57 -7.45
N ARG A 158 4.43 18.35 -7.07
CA ARG A 158 5.51 17.58 -7.68
C ARG A 158 5.23 16.09 -7.66
N THR A 159 5.92 15.34 -8.51
CA THR A 159 5.92 13.86 -8.47
C THR A 159 6.64 13.35 -7.21
N ALA A 160 6.39 12.09 -6.86
CA ALA A 160 7.11 11.42 -5.76
C ALA A 160 8.64 11.40 -6.00
N GLN A 161 9.06 11.14 -7.24
CA GLN A 161 10.47 11.17 -7.63
C GLN A 161 11.09 12.56 -7.42
N ALA A 162 10.40 13.61 -7.89
CA ALA A 162 10.85 14.98 -7.70
C ALA A 162 10.91 15.36 -6.22
N ALA A 163 9.96 14.90 -5.41
CA ALA A 163 9.97 15.16 -3.97
C ALA A 163 11.21 14.60 -3.28
N LEU A 164 11.63 13.37 -3.62
CA LEU A 164 12.86 12.76 -3.09
C LEU A 164 14.11 13.51 -3.55
N GLN A 165 14.18 13.88 -4.83
CA GLN A 165 15.32 14.63 -5.38
C GLN A 165 15.45 15.99 -4.70
N ILE A 166 14.35 16.75 -4.61
CA ILE A 166 14.33 18.07 -3.98
C ILE A 166 14.71 17.98 -2.50
N ALA A 167 14.21 16.97 -1.77
CA ALA A 167 14.58 16.78 -0.37
C ALA A 167 16.08 16.55 -0.19
N CYS A 168 16.69 15.73 -1.05
CA CYS A 168 18.13 15.50 -1.04
C CYS A 168 18.92 16.77 -1.36
N ASP A 169 18.51 17.49 -2.40
CA ASP A 169 19.19 18.72 -2.82
C ASP A 169 19.11 19.81 -1.75
N LEU A 170 17.97 19.98 -1.09
CA LEU A 170 17.80 20.97 -0.01
C LEU A 170 18.68 20.67 1.20
N VAL A 171 18.97 19.39 1.50
CA VAL A 171 19.94 19.02 2.52
C VAL A 171 21.35 19.34 2.05
N ASP A 172 21.71 19.01 0.83
CA ASP A 172 23.05 19.27 0.26
C ASP A 172 23.33 20.77 0.13
N GLU A 173 22.30 21.57 -0.14
CA GLU A 173 22.35 23.03 -0.20
C GLU A 173 22.36 23.70 1.20
N GLY A 174 22.14 22.94 2.28
CA GLY A 174 22.11 23.44 3.65
C GLY A 174 20.84 24.19 4.03
N HIS A 175 19.77 24.06 3.25
CA HIS A 175 18.46 24.68 3.53
C HIS A 175 17.61 23.88 4.51
N LYS A 176 17.85 22.55 4.60
CA LYS A 176 17.13 21.65 5.51
C LYS A 176 18.09 20.68 6.19
N THR A 177 17.71 20.23 7.38
CA THR A 177 18.30 19.08 8.03
C THR A 177 17.75 17.78 7.42
N GLU A 178 18.41 16.66 7.62
CA GLU A 178 17.92 15.33 7.20
C GLU A 178 16.53 15.03 7.77
N GLU A 179 16.29 15.38 9.05
CA GLU A 179 15.00 15.19 9.73
C GLU A 179 13.88 16.01 9.08
N GLU A 180 14.13 17.28 8.80
CA GLU A 180 13.20 18.17 8.12
C GLU A 180 12.91 17.70 6.68
N ALA A 181 13.92 17.17 5.99
CA ALA A 181 13.78 16.63 4.64
C ALA A 181 12.89 15.36 4.63
N VAL A 182 13.04 14.47 5.61
CA VAL A 182 12.13 13.32 5.77
C VAL A 182 10.71 13.78 6.06
N ALA A 183 10.54 14.79 6.94
CA ALA A 183 9.22 15.28 7.33
C ALA A 183 8.44 15.98 6.19
N MET A 184 9.13 16.48 5.16
CA MET A 184 8.46 17.12 4.02
C MET A 184 7.91 16.13 2.98
N ILE A 185 8.22 14.84 3.09
CA ILE A 185 7.79 13.81 2.14
C ILE A 185 6.53 13.13 2.66
N ASP A 186 5.47 13.15 1.85
CA ASP A 186 4.26 12.38 2.13
C ASP A 186 4.51 10.89 1.81
N PRO A 187 4.49 10.00 2.82
CA PRO A 187 4.76 8.58 2.60
C PRO A 187 3.76 7.90 1.66
N ARG A 188 2.53 8.41 1.55
CA ARG A 188 1.50 7.88 0.63
C ARG A 188 1.95 7.96 -0.84
N ASN A 189 2.74 8.98 -1.18
CA ASN A 189 3.25 9.16 -2.54
C ASN A 189 4.41 8.21 -2.88
N LEU A 190 5.09 7.64 -1.87
CA LEU A 190 6.21 6.73 -2.09
C LEU A 190 5.77 5.36 -2.61
N ASP A 191 4.54 4.96 -2.35
CA ASP A 191 3.98 3.70 -2.82
C ASP A 191 4.09 3.54 -4.34
N THR A 192 3.93 4.64 -5.07
CA THR A 192 4.08 4.64 -6.53
C THR A 192 5.49 4.31 -7.00
N LEU A 193 6.51 4.58 -6.18
CA LEU A 193 7.92 4.32 -6.52
C LEU A 193 8.37 2.90 -6.22
N LEU A 194 7.58 2.15 -5.44
CA LEU A 194 7.84 0.75 -5.11
C LEU A 194 7.37 -0.23 -6.19
N HIS A 195 6.66 0.29 -7.19
CA HIS A 195 6.12 -0.50 -8.29
C HIS A 195 6.75 -0.07 -9.62
N PRO A 196 6.80 -0.96 -10.64
CA PRO A 196 7.20 -0.58 -11.99
C PRO A 196 6.37 0.60 -12.51
N GLN A 197 7.00 1.49 -13.25
CA GLN A 197 6.37 2.69 -13.81
C GLN A 197 6.55 2.73 -15.33
N PHE A 198 5.71 3.46 -16.04
CA PHE A 198 5.98 3.74 -17.44
C PHE A 198 7.09 4.77 -17.57
N ASP A 199 7.91 4.61 -18.61
CA ASP A 199 8.84 5.65 -19.05
C ASP A 199 8.07 6.93 -19.35
N ALA A 200 8.46 8.05 -18.74
CA ALA A 200 7.72 9.30 -18.82
C ALA A 200 7.56 9.85 -20.26
N ALA A 201 8.59 9.69 -21.09
CA ALA A 201 8.54 10.13 -22.48
C ALA A 201 7.62 9.24 -23.32
N ALA A 202 7.69 7.91 -23.11
CA ALA A 202 6.81 6.96 -23.77
C ALA A 202 5.33 7.16 -23.36
N LEU A 203 5.08 7.41 -22.10
CA LEU A 203 3.72 7.66 -21.58
C LEU A 203 3.12 8.95 -22.15
N LYS A 204 3.92 10.03 -22.26
CA LYS A 204 3.46 11.32 -22.82
C LYS A 204 3.05 11.21 -24.29
N ALA A 205 3.63 10.26 -25.03
CA ALA A 205 3.27 9.99 -26.42
C ALA A 205 2.05 9.08 -26.58
N ALA A 206 1.59 8.42 -25.51
CA ALA A 206 0.49 7.47 -25.54
C ALA A 206 -0.84 8.15 -25.18
N THR A 207 -1.91 7.67 -25.81
CA THR A 207 -3.28 8.14 -25.49
C THR A 207 -4.05 7.00 -24.83
N PRO A 208 -4.67 7.23 -23.66
CA PRO A 208 -5.53 6.23 -23.04
C PRO A 208 -6.72 5.89 -23.93
N MET A 209 -7.03 4.60 -24.07
CA MET A 209 -8.16 4.13 -24.84
C MET A 209 -9.33 3.65 -23.96
N GLY A 210 -9.08 3.47 -22.68
CA GLY A 210 -10.08 3.08 -21.69
C GLY A 210 -9.62 3.39 -20.28
N LYS A 211 -10.55 3.34 -19.33
CA LYS A 211 -10.26 3.60 -17.92
C LYS A 211 -11.07 2.68 -17.02
N GLY A 212 -10.39 2.06 -16.07
CA GLY A 212 -10.98 1.34 -14.95
C GLY A 212 -10.59 1.99 -13.62
N LEU A 213 -10.75 1.25 -12.52
CA LEU A 213 -10.28 1.64 -11.20
C LEU A 213 -8.80 1.22 -11.05
N GLY A 214 -7.94 2.12 -10.65
CA GLY A 214 -6.59 1.81 -10.23
C GLY A 214 -6.63 0.99 -8.94
N ALA A 215 -6.64 -0.33 -9.05
CA ALA A 215 -6.90 -1.22 -7.93
C ALA A 215 -5.63 -1.68 -7.19
N SER A 216 -4.51 -1.77 -7.89
CA SER A 216 -3.18 -2.00 -7.33
C SER A 216 -2.16 -1.22 -8.16
N PRO A 217 -1.30 -0.40 -7.53
CA PRO A 217 -0.45 0.55 -8.25
C PRO A 217 0.60 -0.14 -9.14
N GLY A 218 1.21 0.64 -10.03
CA GLY A 218 2.25 0.22 -10.95
C GLY A 218 1.83 0.26 -12.41
N ALA A 219 2.80 0.03 -13.28
CA ALA A 219 2.63 -0.08 -14.72
C ALA A 219 2.93 -1.49 -15.21
N ALA A 220 2.10 -2.03 -16.04
CA ALA A 220 2.32 -3.32 -16.67
C ALA A 220 2.12 -3.25 -18.18
N CYS A 221 2.99 -3.93 -18.90
CA CYS A 221 2.91 -4.13 -20.34
C CYS A 221 3.14 -5.60 -20.66
N GLY A 222 2.29 -6.20 -21.46
CA GLY A 222 2.43 -7.61 -21.83
C GLY A 222 1.43 -8.04 -22.89
N LYS A 223 1.55 -9.30 -23.26
CA LYS A 223 0.61 -9.96 -24.17
C LYS A 223 -0.65 -10.34 -23.41
N ILE A 224 -1.79 -10.13 -24.03
CA ILE A 224 -3.10 -10.48 -23.48
C ILE A 224 -3.23 -11.99 -23.39
N VAL A 225 -3.64 -12.47 -22.21
CA VAL A 225 -4.08 -13.85 -21.98
C VAL A 225 -5.41 -13.82 -21.22
N PHE A 226 -6.27 -14.83 -21.44
CA PHE A 226 -7.63 -14.86 -20.91
C PHE A 226 -7.85 -15.88 -19.80
N THR A 227 -6.91 -16.78 -19.56
CA THR A 227 -7.00 -17.80 -18.52
C THR A 227 -5.77 -17.81 -17.62
N ALA A 228 -5.93 -18.29 -16.38
CA ALA A 228 -4.82 -18.46 -15.45
C ALA A 228 -3.75 -19.42 -16.00
N ASP A 229 -4.19 -20.52 -16.61
CA ASP A 229 -3.30 -21.54 -17.21
C ASP A 229 -2.47 -20.97 -18.36
N ASP A 230 -3.07 -20.13 -19.21
CA ASP A 230 -2.33 -19.45 -20.28
C ASP A 230 -1.31 -18.47 -19.70
N ALA A 231 -1.67 -17.73 -18.63
CA ALA A 231 -0.76 -16.81 -17.96
C ALA A 231 0.48 -17.55 -17.42
N GLU A 232 0.29 -18.68 -16.76
CA GLU A 232 1.40 -19.52 -16.27
C GLU A 232 2.25 -20.10 -17.42
N THR A 233 1.58 -20.66 -18.42
CA THR A 233 2.25 -21.31 -19.56
C THR A 233 3.10 -20.30 -20.35
N TRP A 234 2.59 -19.12 -20.60
CA TRP A 234 3.31 -18.11 -21.38
C TRP A 234 4.42 -17.45 -20.54
N ALA A 235 4.17 -17.18 -19.25
CA ALA A 235 5.19 -16.69 -18.35
C ALA A 235 6.36 -17.69 -18.19
N ALA A 236 6.08 -18.98 -18.12
CA ALA A 236 7.11 -20.03 -18.09
C ALA A 236 7.99 -20.09 -19.35
N ARG A 237 7.50 -19.57 -20.49
CA ARG A 237 8.27 -19.39 -21.72
C ARG A 237 9.07 -18.07 -21.77
N GLY A 238 9.02 -17.28 -20.69
CA GLY A 238 9.68 -15.98 -20.60
C GLY A 238 8.89 -14.82 -21.21
N GLU A 239 7.61 -15.03 -21.55
CA GLU A 239 6.76 -13.97 -22.08
C GLU A 239 6.16 -13.12 -20.95
N LYS A 240 6.10 -11.79 -21.17
CA LYS A 240 5.38 -10.89 -20.28
C LYS A 240 3.91 -10.91 -20.68
N VAL A 241 3.02 -11.19 -19.72
CA VAL A 241 1.59 -11.32 -19.98
C VAL A 241 0.76 -10.40 -19.08
N VAL A 242 -0.38 -9.96 -19.61
CA VAL A 242 -1.44 -9.27 -18.86
C VAL A 242 -2.66 -10.19 -18.87
N LEU A 243 -3.10 -10.58 -17.68
CA LEU A 243 -4.28 -11.43 -17.51
C LEU A 243 -5.54 -10.57 -17.60
N VAL A 244 -6.38 -10.83 -18.60
CA VAL A 244 -7.64 -10.09 -18.85
C VAL A 244 -8.81 -11.00 -18.59
N ARG A 245 -9.65 -10.66 -17.61
CA ARG A 245 -10.79 -11.48 -17.19
C ARG A 245 -12.07 -10.65 -17.10
N LEU A 246 -13.22 -11.30 -17.23
CA LEU A 246 -14.49 -10.68 -16.86
C LEU A 246 -14.49 -10.31 -15.37
N GLU A 247 -14.10 -11.26 -14.53
CA GLU A 247 -13.82 -11.16 -13.10
C GLU A 247 -12.85 -12.28 -12.71
N THR A 248 -12.11 -12.17 -11.58
CA THR A 248 -11.23 -13.23 -11.12
C THR A 248 -11.85 -14.00 -9.96
N SER A 249 -11.48 -15.28 -9.85
CA SER A 249 -11.85 -16.20 -8.77
C SER A 249 -10.61 -16.69 -8.00
N PRO A 250 -10.77 -17.36 -6.87
CA PRO A 250 -9.63 -17.97 -6.15
C PRO A 250 -8.81 -18.96 -6.99
N GLU A 251 -9.40 -19.56 -8.00
CA GLU A 251 -8.72 -20.50 -8.93
C GLU A 251 -7.74 -19.77 -9.86
N ASP A 252 -7.89 -18.46 -10.06
CA ASP A 252 -7.02 -17.66 -10.92
C ASP A 252 -5.70 -17.23 -10.24
N ILE A 253 -5.49 -17.51 -8.94
CA ILE A 253 -4.37 -16.97 -8.14
C ILE A 253 -3.01 -17.30 -8.76
N THR A 254 -2.79 -18.48 -9.28
CA THR A 254 -1.52 -18.91 -9.89
C THR A 254 -1.22 -18.11 -11.16
N GLY A 255 -2.22 -17.94 -12.02
CA GLY A 255 -2.09 -17.11 -13.21
C GLY A 255 -1.91 -15.62 -12.88
N MET A 256 -2.59 -15.13 -11.84
CA MET A 256 -2.43 -13.75 -11.36
C MET A 256 -0.99 -13.49 -10.87
N LYS A 257 -0.35 -14.47 -10.21
CA LYS A 257 1.07 -14.39 -9.78
C LYS A 257 2.04 -14.35 -10.95
N SER A 258 1.74 -15.04 -12.02
CA SER A 258 2.59 -15.14 -13.21
C SER A 258 2.47 -13.94 -14.15
N ALA A 259 1.37 -13.20 -14.05
CA ALA A 259 1.10 -12.04 -14.89
C ALA A 259 1.85 -10.78 -14.41
N GLN A 260 2.26 -9.92 -15.36
CA GLN A 260 2.80 -8.58 -15.06
C GLN A 260 1.70 -7.63 -14.59
N GLY A 261 0.47 -7.86 -15.02
CA GLY A 261 -0.67 -7.05 -14.64
C GLY A 261 -2.00 -7.78 -14.84
N ILE A 262 -3.01 -7.28 -14.18
CA ILE A 262 -4.36 -7.84 -14.15
C ILE A 262 -5.36 -6.77 -14.59
N LEU A 263 -6.20 -7.09 -15.56
CA LEU A 263 -7.27 -6.23 -16.06
C LEU A 263 -8.61 -6.97 -15.93
N THR A 264 -9.57 -6.37 -15.24
CA THR A 264 -10.92 -6.95 -15.15
C THR A 264 -12.00 -5.99 -15.65
N VAL A 265 -13.01 -6.57 -16.28
CA VAL A 265 -14.19 -5.83 -16.77
C VAL A 265 -15.10 -5.46 -15.62
N ARG A 266 -15.27 -6.37 -14.65
CA ARG A 266 -16.09 -6.20 -13.45
C ARG A 266 -15.20 -6.14 -12.21
N GLY A 267 -15.73 -5.54 -11.16
CA GLY A 267 -15.10 -5.48 -9.85
C GLY A 267 -14.80 -4.05 -9.40
N GLY A 268 -14.73 -3.89 -8.09
CA GLY A 268 -14.39 -2.64 -7.41
C GLY A 268 -13.11 -2.78 -6.61
N MET A 269 -12.81 -1.81 -5.75
CA MET A 269 -11.61 -1.79 -4.88
C MET A 269 -11.56 -2.94 -3.86
N THR A 270 -12.69 -3.59 -3.60
CA THR A 270 -12.83 -4.75 -2.69
C THR A 270 -13.05 -6.07 -3.43
N SER A 271 -12.97 -6.08 -4.77
CA SER A 271 -13.08 -7.30 -5.57
C SER A 271 -11.91 -8.24 -5.31
N HIS A 272 -12.10 -9.54 -5.61
CA HIS A 272 -11.04 -10.55 -5.50
C HIS A 272 -9.77 -10.13 -6.26
N ALA A 273 -9.92 -9.66 -7.52
CA ALA A 273 -8.80 -9.16 -8.31
C ALA A 273 -8.01 -8.05 -7.58
N ALA A 274 -8.72 -7.05 -7.05
CA ALA A 274 -8.12 -5.90 -6.38
C ALA A 274 -7.39 -6.27 -5.08
N VAL A 275 -8.01 -7.12 -4.25
CA VAL A 275 -7.44 -7.54 -2.96
C VAL A 275 -6.21 -8.40 -3.16
N VAL A 276 -6.31 -9.41 -4.04
CA VAL A 276 -5.22 -10.35 -4.30
C VAL A 276 -4.06 -9.65 -5.00
N ALA A 277 -4.32 -8.81 -6.01
CA ALA A 277 -3.28 -8.07 -6.72
C ALA A 277 -2.48 -7.14 -5.77
N ARG A 278 -3.15 -6.45 -4.85
CA ARG A 278 -2.48 -5.64 -3.81
C ARG A 278 -1.62 -6.48 -2.89
N GLY A 279 -2.13 -7.63 -2.44
CA GLY A 279 -1.36 -8.56 -1.63
C GLY A 279 -0.12 -9.12 -2.32
N MET A 280 -0.14 -9.23 -3.64
CA MET A 280 0.99 -9.69 -4.47
C MET A 280 1.91 -8.56 -4.94
N GLY A 281 1.51 -7.30 -4.81
CA GLY A 281 2.22 -6.16 -5.41
C GLY A 281 2.14 -6.14 -6.95
N THR A 282 1.14 -6.77 -7.55
CA THR A 282 0.95 -6.85 -9.00
C THR A 282 0.05 -5.71 -9.48
N CYS A 283 0.44 -5.03 -10.56
CA CYS A 283 -0.38 -3.97 -11.18
C CYS A 283 -1.79 -4.47 -11.50
N CYS A 284 -2.81 -3.71 -11.10
CA CYS A 284 -4.21 -4.10 -11.38
C CYS A 284 -5.09 -2.91 -11.74
N VAL A 285 -5.79 -3.06 -12.85
CA VAL A 285 -6.90 -2.18 -13.25
C VAL A 285 -8.19 -3.01 -13.18
N SER A 286 -9.13 -2.62 -12.33
CA SER A 286 -10.38 -3.35 -12.10
C SER A 286 -11.57 -2.56 -12.58
N GLY A 287 -12.63 -3.26 -13.04
CA GLY A 287 -13.92 -2.62 -13.33
C GLY A 287 -13.92 -1.72 -14.57
N CYS A 288 -13.20 -2.07 -15.63
CA CYS A 288 -13.29 -1.38 -16.91
C CYS A 288 -14.55 -1.81 -17.68
N GLY A 289 -15.69 -1.20 -17.35
CA GLY A 289 -16.99 -1.55 -17.93
C GLY A 289 -17.14 -1.25 -19.43
N ASP A 290 -16.22 -0.49 -20.02
CA ASP A 290 -16.22 -0.19 -21.46
C ASP A 290 -15.70 -1.37 -22.30
N ILE A 291 -15.10 -2.38 -21.68
CA ILE A 291 -14.65 -3.60 -22.34
C ILE A 291 -15.86 -4.50 -22.64
N ILE A 292 -16.02 -4.87 -23.91
CA ILE A 292 -16.97 -5.89 -24.34
C ILE A 292 -16.20 -7.20 -24.46
N MET A 293 -16.35 -8.09 -23.47
CA MET A 293 -15.59 -9.33 -23.35
C MET A 293 -16.25 -10.50 -24.09
N ASP A 294 -15.44 -11.30 -24.76
CA ASP A 294 -15.78 -12.60 -25.37
C ASP A 294 -14.69 -13.62 -24.97
N GLU A 295 -14.81 -14.16 -23.75
CA GLU A 295 -13.80 -15.08 -23.19
C GLU A 295 -13.71 -16.39 -23.97
N GLU A 296 -14.85 -16.87 -24.52
CA GLU A 296 -14.90 -18.13 -25.28
C GLU A 296 -14.03 -18.07 -26.55
N ASN A 297 -14.06 -16.92 -27.23
CA ASN A 297 -13.26 -16.69 -28.43
C ASN A 297 -11.92 -15.98 -28.12
N LYS A 298 -11.57 -15.84 -26.85
CA LYS A 298 -10.32 -15.20 -26.37
C LYS A 298 -10.08 -13.84 -27.03
N LYS A 299 -11.07 -12.96 -26.94
CA LYS A 299 -11.02 -11.59 -27.47
C LYS A 299 -11.89 -10.63 -26.69
N PHE A 300 -11.62 -9.35 -26.83
CA PHE A 300 -12.49 -8.28 -26.35
C PHE A 300 -12.42 -7.05 -27.25
N THR A 301 -13.41 -6.18 -27.13
CA THR A 301 -13.43 -4.88 -27.81
C THR A 301 -13.35 -3.75 -26.79
N LEU A 302 -12.49 -2.77 -27.04
CA LEU A 302 -12.35 -1.54 -26.23
C LEU A 302 -12.16 -0.34 -27.18
N ALA A 303 -12.92 0.73 -26.99
CA ALA A 303 -12.90 1.93 -27.83
C ALA A 303 -13.02 1.64 -29.34
N GLY A 304 -13.80 0.63 -29.71
CA GLY A 304 -14.01 0.22 -31.10
C GLY A 304 -12.90 -0.62 -31.73
N LYS A 305 -11.82 -0.92 -30.99
CA LYS A 305 -10.74 -1.82 -31.41
C LYS A 305 -10.94 -3.20 -30.81
N GLU A 306 -10.81 -4.25 -31.64
CA GLU A 306 -10.81 -5.64 -31.20
C GLU A 306 -9.38 -6.08 -30.83
N PHE A 307 -9.25 -6.76 -29.69
CA PHE A 307 -8.02 -7.33 -29.14
C PHE A 307 -8.16 -8.84 -29.03
N HIS A 308 -7.11 -9.56 -29.41
CA HIS A 308 -7.03 -11.01 -29.36
C HIS A 308 -5.94 -11.48 -28.38
N GLU A 309 -5.99 -12.75 -28.02
CA GLU A 309 -4.91 -13.38 -27.27
C GLU A 309 -3.57 -13.19 -28.00
N GLY A 310 -2.56 -12.72 -27.24
CA GLY A 310 -1.23 -12.43 -27.77
C GLY A 310 -1.01 -10.99 -28.25
N ASP A 311 -2.05 -10.18 -28.41
CA ASP A 311 -1.91 -8.74 -28.67
C ASP A 311 -1.30 -8.04 -27.45
N PHE A 312 -0.54 -6.97 -27.67
CA PHE A 312 0.05 -6.20 -26.59
C PHE A 312 -0.92 -5.17 -26.02
N ILE A 313 -0.93 -5.08 -24.69
CA ILE A 313 -1.67 -4.06 -23.95
C ILE A 313 -0.80 -3.52 -22.82
N SER A 314 -0.98 -2.25 -22.48
CA SER A 314 -0.34 -1.60 -21.33
C SER A 314 -1.40 -1.05 -20.40
N ILE A 315 -1.23 -1.27 -19.09
CA ILE A 315 -2.17 -0.83 -18.06
C ILE A 315 -1.43 -0.09 -16.95
N ASP A 316 -2.06 0.96 -16.43
CA ASP A 316 -1.58 1.77 -15.32
C ASP A 316 -2.49 1.55 -14.10
N GLY A 317 -2.01 0.75 -13.17
CA GLY A 317 -2.74 0.42 -11.95
C GLY A 317 -2.86 1.57 -10.95
N THR A 318 -2.11 2.66 -11.15
CA THR A 318 -2.18 3.88 -10.33
C THR A 318 -3.32 4.80 -10.81
N THR A 319 -3.41 5.01 -12.12
CA THR A 319 -4.41 5.92 -12.72
C THR A 319 -5.67 5.20 -13.19
N GLY A 320 -5.61 3.88 -13.40
CA GLY A 320 -6.65 3.07 -14.01
C GLY A 320 -6.68 3.14 -15.54
N ASN A 321 -5.74 3.81 -16.18
CA ASN A 321 -5.71 3.98 -17.63
C ASN A 321 -5.24 2.72 -18.35
N ILE A 322 -5.79 2.51 -19.55
CA ILE A 322 -5.49 1.38 -20.43
C ILE A 322 -5.02 1.93 -21.76
N TYR A 323 -3.93 1.38 -22.30
CA TYR A 323 -3.28 1.84 -23.52
C TYR A 323 -3.10 0.69 -24.52
N ASP A 324 -3.18 1.00 -25.81
CA ASP A 324 -2.91 0.07 -26.88
C ASP A 324 -1.39 -0.16 -27.04
N GLY A 325 -1.00 -1.41 -27.23
CA GLY A 325 0.37 -1.78 -27.55
C GLY A 325 1.36 -1.69 -26.38
N VAL A 326 2.62 -1.51 -26.73
CA VAL A 326 3.76 -1.56 -25.79
C VAL A 326 4.13 -0.16 -25.35
N ILE A 327 4.02 0.11 -24.05
CA ILE A 327 4.65 1.26 -23.41
C ILE A 327 5.79 0.72 -22.54
N LYS A 328 7.01 1.26 -22.75
CA LYS A 328 8.18 0.85 -21.97
C LYS A 328 7.97 1.08 -20.49
N THR A 329 8.27 0.07 -19.67
CA THR A 329 8.26 0.17 -18.20
C THR A 329 9.68 0.32 -17.67
N VAL A 330 9.80 0.99 -16.53
CA VAL A 330 11.01 1.14 -15.73
C VAL A 330 10.77 0.47 -14.38
N ASP A 331 11.68 -0.41 -13.99
CA ASP A 331 11.54 -1.15 -12.73
C ASP A 331 11.70 -0.21 -11.52
N ALA A 332 11.00 -0.53 -10.43
CA ALA A 332 11.16 0.16 -9.16
C ALA A 332 12.60 0.03 -8.65
N SER A 333 13.18 1.15 -8.22
CA SER A 333 14.52 1.17 -7.65
C SER A 333 14.49 1.86 -6.29
N ILE A 334 14.92 1.13 -5.26
CA ILE A 334 15.11 1.66 -3.89
C ILE A 334 16.52 2.33 -3.76
N ALA A 335 17.27 2.42 -4.85
CA ALA A 335 18.60 3.04 -4.90
C ALA A 335 18.53 4.57 -5.05
N GLY A 336 19.67 5.23 -4.97
CA GLY A 336 19.79 6.67 -5.19
C GLY A 336 19.11 7.51 -4.13
N THR A 337 18.33 8.50 -4.54
CA THR A 337 17.65 9.45 -3.62
C THR A 337 16.66 8.79 -2.70
N PHE A 338 15.92 7.77 -3.18
CA PHE A 338 15.01 6.99 -2.35
C PHE A 338 15.74 6.28 -1.20
N GLY A 339 16.83 5.56 -1.51
CA GLY A 339 17.64 4.88 -0.51
C GLY A 339 18.27 5.84 0.51
N ARG A 340 18.68 7.03 0.06
CA ARG A 340 19.23 8.08 0.90
C ARG A 340 18.20 8.61 1.92
N VAL A 341 16.99 8.91 1.46
CA VAL A 341 15.91 9.36 2.34
C VAL A 341 15.48 8.26 3.31
N MET A 342 15.43 7.00 2.86
CA MET A 342 15.13 5.86 3.74
C MET A 342 16.19 5.67 4.83
N ALA A 343 17.47 5.88 4.51
CA ALA A 343 18.55 5.84 5.50
C ALA A 343 18.39 6.96 6.58
N TRP A 344 17.96 8.15 6.16
CA TRP A 344 17.63 9.22 7.11
C TRP A 344 16.40 8.87 7.96
N ALA A 345 15.35 8.33 7.35
CA ALA A 345 14.17 7.89 8.08
C ALA A 345 14.52 6.83 9.14
N ASP A 346 15.38 5.86 8.81
CA ASP A 346 15.88 4.86 9.75
C ASP A 346 16.70 5.45 10.91
N LYS A 347 17.43 6.55 10.67
CA LYS A 347 18.19 7.26 11.69
C LYS A 347 17.32 7.95 12.75
N TYR A 348 16.16 8.49 12.34
CA TYR A 348 15.29 9.31 13.19
C TYR A 348 14.05 8.58 13.71
N ARG A 349 13.63 7.48 13.11
CA ARG A 349 12.47 6.71 13.58
C ARG A 349 12.75 6.07 14.93
N THR A 350 11.70 5.96 15.76
CA THR A 350 11.73 5.27 17.05
C THR A 350 11.07 3.89 16.98
N LEU A 351 10.08 3.71 16.11
CA LEU A 351 9.39 2.45 15.92
C LEU A 351 10.13 1.54 14.96
N LYS A 352 10.04 0.23 15.23
CA LYS A 352 10.54 -0.82 14.35
C LYS A 352 9.42 -1.35 13.46
N VAL A 353 9.79 -1.87 12.29
CA VAL A 353 8.86 -2.46 11.34
C VAL A 353 8.93 -3.97 11.43
N ARG A 354 7.81 -4.60 11.76
CA ARG A 354 7.63 -6.06 11.76
C ARG A 354 6.64 -6.45 10.66
N THR A 355 6.81 -7.63 10.09
CA THR A 355 5.93 -8.17 9.05
C THR A 355 5.27 -9.47 9.49
N ASN A 356 4.30 -9.94 8.72
CA ASN A 356 3.76 -11.28 8.87
C ASN A 356 4.58 -12.24 8.01
N ALA A 357 5.01 -13.36 8.58
CA ALA A 357 5.64 -14.44 7.84
C ALA A 357 5.39 -15.76 8.56
N ASP A 358 4.98 -16.77 7.81
CA ASP A 358 4.59 -18.09 8.34
C ASP A 358 5.59 -19.18 7.94
N THR A 359 6.50 -18.87 7.01
CA THR A 359 7.55 -19.80 6.55
C THR A 359 8.96 -19.18 6.68
N PRO A 360 10.02 -20.00 6.81
CA PRO A 360 11.39 -19.49 6.81
C PRO A 360 11.79 -18.72 5.54
N ALA A 361 11.23 -19.12 4.39
CA ALA A 361 11.47 -18.44 3.11
C ALA A 361 10.88 -17.03 3.11
N ASP A 362 9.64 -16.87 3.60
CA ASP A 362 8.98 -15.58 3.74
C ASP A 362 9.71 -14.68 4.75
N ALA A 363 10.13 -15.25 5.88
CA ALA A 363 10.89 -14.54 6.91
C ALA A 363 12.23 -14.01 6.37
N LYS A 364 12.96 -14.83 5.62
CA LYS A 364 14.20 -14.43 4.95
C LYS A 364 13.94 -13.29 3.95
N LYS A 365 12.92 -13.43 3.12
CA LYS A 365 12.53 -12.42 2.14
C LYS A 365 12.12 -11.11 2.81
N ALA A 366 11.35 -11.20 3.89
CA ALA A 366 10.94 -10.03 4.68
C ALA A 366 12.17 -9.29 5.23
N ARG A 367 13.15 -10.00 5.78
CA ARG A 367 14.39 -9.42 6.27
C ARG A 367 15.22 -8.76 5.16
N GLU A 368 15.34 -9.40 4.00
CA GLU A 368 16.00 -8.81 2.83
C GLU A 368 15.34 -7.48 2.41
N LEU A 369 14.03 -7.34 2.61
CA LEU A 369 13.26 -6.12 2.35
C LEU A 369 13.33 -5.10 3.50
N GLY A 370 14.05 -5.40 4.59
CA GLY A 370 14.28 -4.47 5.69
C GLY A 370 13.37 -4.65 6.91
N ALA A 371 12.62 -5.75 6.99
CA ALA A 371 11.85 -6.05 8.20
C ALA A 371 12.78 -6.37 9.39
N GLU A 372 12.41 -5.85 10.56
CA GLU A 372 13.19 -5.96 11.80
C GLU A 372 12.59 -6.98 12.77
N GLY A 373 11.76 -7.86 12.28
CA GLY A 373 11.14 -8.94 13.04
C GLY A 373 9.86 -9.44 12.38
N ILE A 374 9.32 -10.51 12.95
CA ILE A 374 8.01 -11.05 12.61
C ILE A 374 7.01 -10.62 13.68
N GLY A 375 5.98 -9.90 13.28
CA GLY A 375 4.90 -9.45 14.16
C GLY A 375 3.79 -10.47 14.31
N LEU A 376 3.67 -11.39 13.35
CA LEU A 376 2.73 -12.50 13.38
C LEU A 376 3.23 -13.67 12.54
N CYS A 377 3.47 -14.80 13.20
CA CYS A 377 3.62 -16.11 12.60
C CYS A 377 2.39 -16.96 12.96
N ARG A 378 1.65 -17.42 11.95
CA ARG A 378 0.45 -18.25 12.10
C ARG A 378 0.84 -19.71 12.05
N THR A 379 0.79 -20.38 13.18
CA THR A 379 1.25 -21.78 13.30
C THR A 379 0.36 -22.78 12.57
N GLU A 380 -0.89 -22.47 12.33
CA GLU A 380 -1.82 -23.31 11.57
C GLU A 380 -1.35 -23.60 10.15
N HIS A 381 -0.68 -22.67 9.50
CA HIS A 381 -0.19 -22.85 8.13
C HIS A 381 0.91 -23.92 8.02
N MET A 382 1.55 -24.26 9.14
CA MET A 382 2.58 -25.27 9.21
C MET A 382 2.02 -26.70 9.19
N PHE A 383 0.70 -26.89 9.40
CA PHE A 383 0.08 -28.21 9.53
C PHE A 383 -0.50 -28.79 8.22
N PHE A 384 -0.63 -27.99 7.16
CA PHE A 384 -1.27 -28.42 5.92
C PHE A 384 -0.40 -29.30 5.03
N ASP A 385 0.86 -29.50 5.38
CA ASP A 385 1.71 -30.47 4.69
C ASP A 385 1.15 -31.89 4.84
N PRO A 386 1.11 -32.73 3.78
CA PRO A 386 0.53 -34.07 3.81
C PRO A 386 1.08 -35.00 4.88
N GLU A 387 2.37 -34.91 5.24
CA GLU A 387 2.97 -35.71 6.30
C GLU A 387 2.56 -35.24 7.69
N ARG A 388 2.37 -33.96 7.86
CA ARG A 388 2.06 -33.31 9.16
C ARG A 388 0.58 -33.37 9.49
N ILE A 389 -0.29 -33.16 8.48
CA ILE A 389 -1.73 -33.13 8.67
C ILE A 389 -2.27 -34.47 9.21
N ALA A 390 -1.65 -35.58 8.86
CA ALA A 390 -2.03 -36.92 9.35
C ALA A 390 -1.92 -37.00 10.88
N ALA A 391 -0.78 -36.59 11.45
CA ALA A 391 -0.56 -36.58 12.89
C ALA A 391 -1.50 -35.56 13.61
N PHE A 392 -1.76 -34.43 12.95
CA PHE A 392 -2.67 -33.43 13.50
C PHE A 392 -4.12 -33.93 13.53
N ARG A 393 -4.57 -34.65 12.51
CA ARG A 393 -5.87 -35.34 12.47
C ARG A 393 -5.99 -36.43 13.53
N GLU A 394 -4.91 -37.19 13.80
CA GLU A 394 -4.88 -38.16 14.91
C GLU A 394 -5.08 -37.48 16.26
N MET A 395 -4.47 -36.30 16.47
CA MET A 395 -4.62 -35.50 17.68
C MET A 395 -6.08 -35.04 17.86
N ILE A 396 -6.70 -34.52 16.77
CA ILE A 396 -8.11 -34.10 16.79
C ILE A 396 -9.05 -35.25 17.17
N CYS A 397 -8.77 -36.46 16.67
CA CYS A 397 -9.60 -37.65 16.87
C CYS A 397 -9.23 -38.44 18.11
N SER A 398 -8.44 -37.90 19.04
CA SER A 398 -8.05 -38.58 20.29
C SER A 398 -9.16 -38.47 21.34
N ASP A 399 -9.46 -39.56 22.00
CA ASP A 399 -10.48 -39.65 23.04
C ASP A 399 -9.94 -39.31 24.45
N THR A 400 -8.64 -39.60 24.67
CA THR A 400 -7.97 -39.39 25.97
C THR A 400 -6.84 -38.36 25.84
N VAL A 401 -6.38 -37.83 27.00
CA VAL A 401 -5.23 -36.92 27.06
C VAL A 401 -3.96 -37.64 26.58
N GLU A 402 -3.78 -38.89 27.01
CA GLU A 402 -2.61 -39.72 26.66
C GLU A 402 -2.51 -39.92 25.13
N GLU A 403 -3.61 -40.28 24.48
CA GLU A 403 -3.65 -40.44 23.02
C GLU A 403 -3.35 -39.11 22.31
N ARG A 404 -3.82 -38.00 22.89
CA ARG A 404 -3.58 -36.66 22.31
C ARG A 404 -2.12 -36.26 22.48
N GLU A 405 -1.52 -36.54 23.62
CA GLU A 405 -0.10 -36.33 23.88
C GLU A 405 0.78 -37.16 22.94
N GLU A 406 0.45 -38.44 22.69
CA GLU A 406 1.16 -39.29 21.73
C GLU A 406 1.12 -38.69 20.29
N ALA A 407 -0.03 -38.16 19.87
CA ALA A 407 -0.15 -37.53 18.57
C ALA A 407 0.64 -36.20 18.52
N LEU A 408 0.60 -35.41 19.59
CA LEU A 408 1.33 -34.15 19.72
C LEU A 408 2.86 -34.37 19.74
N ASP A 409 3.34 -35.46 20.32
CA ASP A 409 4.77 -35.85 20.30
C ASP A 409 5.27 -36.12 18.87
N LYS A 410 4.39 -36.55 17.96
CA LYS A 410 4.72 -36.68 16.54
C LYS A 410 4.85 -35.31 15.84
N ILE A 411 4.08 -34.33 16.29
CA ILE A 411 4.01 -32.97 15.71
C ILE A 411 5.16 -32.10 16.23
N LEU A 412 5.54 -32.26 17.49
CA LEU A 412 6.54 -31.44 18.18
C LEU A 412 7.82 -31.23 17.39
N PRO A 413 8.48 -32.27 16.84
CA PRO A 413 9.72 -32.12 16.07
C PRO A 413 9.55 -31.24 14.83
N TYR A 414 8.42 -31.36 14.13
CA TYR A 414 8.14 -30.55 12.95
C TYR A 414 8.06 -29.08 13.30
N GLN A 415 7.25 -28.73 14.31
CA GLN A 415 7.11 -27.33 14.75
C GLN A 415 8.42 -26.77 15.33
N GLN A 416 9.16 -27.57 16.10
CA GLN A 416 10.45 -27.14 16.63
C GLN A 416 11.44 -26.81 15.50
N ASN A 417 11.50 -27.62 14.44
CA ASN A 417 12.35 -27.36 13.29
C ASN A 417 11.89 -26.12 12.50
N ASP A 418 10.58 -25.91 12.34
CA ASP A 418 10.05 -24.72 11.66
C ASP A 418 10.41 -23.44 12.43
N PHE A 419 10.23 -23.43 13.75
CA PHE A 419 10.58 -22.28 14.57
C PHE A 419 12.10 -22.05 14.61
N LYS A 420 12.89 -23.12 14.66
CA LYS A 420 14.35 -23.02 14.54
C LYS A 420 14.75 -22.29 13.25
N ALA A 421 14.20 -22.74 12.12
CA ALA A 421 14.49 -22.14 10.82
C ALA A 421 14.00 -20.68 10.71
N LEU A 422 12.89 -20.32 11.37
CA LEU A 422 12.46 -18.94 11.47
C LEU A 422 13.44 -18.08 12.27
N TYR A 423 13.89 -18.53 13.44
CA TYR A 423 14.89 -17.81 14.24
C TYR A 423 16.21 -17.64 13.51
N GLU A 424 16.66 -18.68 12.79
CA GLU A 424 17.86 -18.60 11.94
C GLU A 424 17.70 -17.57 10.82
N ALA A 425 16.55 -17.55 10.15
CA ALA A 425 16.26 -16.58 9.09
C ALA A 425 16.26 -15.12 9.61
N LEU A 426 15.85 -14.90 10.85
CA LEU A 426 15.75 -13.58 11.47
C LEU A 426 17.04 -13.13 12.20
N GLU A 427 18.01 -14.01 12.41
CA GLU A 427 19.33 -13.70 13.00
C GLU A 427 19.25 -12.86 14.29
N GLY A 428 18.42 -13.27 15.25
CA GLY A 428 18.23 -12.59 16.52
C GLY A 428 17.18 -11.46 16.54
N ASN A 429 16.57 -11.15 15.41
CA ASN A 429 15.41 -10.26 15.42
C ASN A 429 14.17 -10.99 16.02
N PRO A 430 13.26 -10.25 16.68
CA PRO A 430 12.13 -10.85 17.38
C PRO A 430 11.14 -11.52 16.43
N VAL A 431 10.56 -12.64 16.91
CA VAL A 431 9.53 -13.41 16.22
C VAL A 431 8.35 -13.65 17.15
N THR A 432 7.20 -13.07 16.81
CA THR A 432 5.95 -13.31 17.52
C THR A 432 5.25 -14.52 16.93
N ILE A 433 5.15 -15.58 17.70
CA ILE A 433 4.53 -16.86 17.33
C ILE A 433 3.15 -16.94 17.94
N ARG A 434 2.12 -16.94 17.11
CA ARG A 434 0.74 -17.14 17.52
C ARG A 434 0.45 -18.62 17.66
N PHE A 435 -0.10 -19.03 18.78
CA PHE A 435 -0.58 -20.39 18.98
C PHE A 435 -1.74 -20.71 18.03
N LEU A 436 -2.01 -22.00 17.87
CA LEU A 436 -3.07 -22.53 17.03
C LEU A 436 -4.38 -21.77 17.26
N ASP A 437 -4.92 -21.16 16.21
CA ASP A 437 -6.10 -20.32 16.29
C ASP A 437 -7.35 -20.92 15.64
N PRO A 438 -7.33 -21.49 14.42
CA PRO A 438 -8.55 -21.98 13.78
C PRO A 438 -9.23 -23.12 14.54
N PRO A 439 -10.56 -23.27 14.39
CA PRO A 439 -11.28 -24.40 14.95
C PRO A 439 -10.85 -25.71 14.29
N LEU A 440 -10.94 -26.80 15.06
CA LEU A 440 -10.41 -28.10 14.64
C LEU A 440 -11.08 -28.67 13.38
N HIS A 441 -12.33 -28.27 13.07
CA HIS A 441 -13.00 -28.76 11.86
C HIS A 441 -12.33 -28.34 10.55
N GLU A 442 -11.50 -27.28 10.55
CA GLU A 442 -10.75 -26.87 9.34
C GLU A 442 -9.67 -27.87 8.92
N PHE A 443 -9.25 -28.72 9.83
CA PHE A 443 -8.18 -29.69 9.59
C PHE A 443 -8.70 -31.12 9.35
N VAL A 444 -9.98 -31.40 9.60
CA VAL A 444 -10.51 -32.74 9.40
C VAL A 444 -10.59 -33.12 7.92
N PRO A 445 -10.47 -34.44 7.61
CA PRO A 445 -10.52 -34.87 6.23
C PRO A 445 -11.93 -34.75 5.65
N THR A 446 -12.01 -34.32 4.40
CA THR A 446 -13.25 -34.27 3.59
C THR A 446 -13.33 -35.43 2.61
N GLU A 447 -12.15 -35.92 2.15
CA GLU A 447 -12.04 -37.00 1.19
C GLU A 447 -12.18 -38.38 1.84
N GLU A 448 -12.96 -39.28 1.22
CA GLU A 448 -13.25 -40.61 1.73
C GLU A 448 -11.95 -41.44 2.00
N ALA A 449 -10.99 -41.35 1.10
CA ALA A 449 -9.70 -42.06 1.24
C ALA A 449 -8.90 -41.59 2.47
N ASP A 450 -8.97 -40.33 2.82
CA ASP A 450 -8.28 -39.80 4.01
C ASP A 450 -9.04 -40.15 5.30
N ILE A 451 -10.38 -40.17 5.25
CA ILE A 451 -11.23 -40.63 6.34
C ILE A 451 -10.92 -42.12 6.65
N GLU A 452 -10.80 -42.96 5.61
CA GLU A 452 -10.43 -44.37 5.78
C GLU A 452 -9.03 -44.57 6.38
N LYS A 453 -8.05 -43.77 5.96
CA LYS A 453 -6.69 -43.80 6.53
C LYS A 453 -6.71 -43.44 8.02
N LEU A 454 -7.44 -42.36 8.36
CA LEU A 454 -7.57 -41.89 9.74
C LEU A 454 -8.30 -42.93 10.60
N ALA A 455 -9.37 -43.52 10.09
CA ALA A 455 -10.10 -44.60 10.76
C ALA A 455 -9.21 -45.76 11.12
N LYS A 456 -8.34 -46.20 10.19
CA LYS A 456 -7.35 -47.25 10.45
C LYS A 456 -6.32 -46.86 11.49
N ALA A 457 -5.78 -45.61 11.39
CA ALA A 457 -4.78 -45.11 12.33
C ALA A 457 -5.32 -45.04 13.77
N LYS A 458 -6.59 -44.69 13.92
CA LYS A 458 -7.27 -44.56 15.24
C LYS A 458 -8.00 -45.81 15.68
N ASN A 459 -7.97 -46.88 14.90
CA ASN A 459 -8.70 -48.14 15.16
C ASN A 459 -10.22 -47.88 15.39
N LYS A 460 -10.80 -46.99 14.58
CA LYS A 460 -12.21 -46.64 14.57
C LYS A 460 -12.87 -46.98 13.25
N SER A 461 -14.18 -47.06 13.22
CA SER A 461 -14.92 -47.20 11.98
C SER A 461 -14.96 -45.87 11.20
N VAL A 462 -15.16 -45.97 9.89
CA VAL A 462 -15.34 -44.81 9.01
C VAL A 462 -16.52 -43.93 9.48
N ASP A 463 -17.60 -44.60 9.90
CA ASP A 463 -18.79 -43.89 10.39
C ASP A 463 -18.54 -43.11 11.68
N GLU A 464 -17.73 -43.67 12.62
CA GLU A 464 -17.31 -42.96 13.83
C GLU A 464 -16.47 -41.73 13.52
N ILE A 465 -15.54 -41.81 12.56
CA ILE A 465 -14.74 -40.66 12.13
C ILE A 465 -15.62 -39.60 11.46
N LYS A 466 -16.53 -40.00 10.58
CA LYS A 466 -17.50 -39.08 9.97
C LYS A 466 -18.39 -38.37 11.01
N ALA A 467 -18.87 -39.13 11.98
CA ALA A 467 -19.68 -38.56 13.07
C ALA A 467 -18.88 -37.54 13.91
N LEU A 468 -17.62 -37.84 14.20
CA LEU A 468 -16.72 -36.94 14.90
C LEU A 468 -16.44 -35.67 14.09
N CYS A 469 -16.08 -35.78 12.82
CA CYS A 469 -15.89 -34.63 11.94
C CYS A 469 -17.13 -33.72 11.88
N ASN A 470 -18.31 -34.33 11.76
CA ASN A 470 -19.57 -33.58 11.77
C ASN A 470 -19.84 -32.89 13.11
N SER A 471 -19.46 -33.53 14.24
CA SER A 471 -19.65 -32.94 15.59
C SER A 471 -18.75 -31.74 15.86
N LEU A 472 -17.61 -31.65 15.15
CA LEU A 472 -16.67 -30.53 15.25
C LEU A 472 -17.06 -29.33 14.40
N HIS A 473 -18.04 -29.50 13.49
CA HIS A 473 -18.45 -28.43 12.59
C HIS A 473 -19.07 -27.26 13.36
N GLU A 474 -18.48 -26.09 13.20
CA GLU A 474 -18.93 -24.87 13.88
C GLU A 474 -19.95 -24.11 13.02
N PHE A 475 -21.06 -23.71 13.64
CA PHE A 475 -22.06 -22.87 12.99
C PHE A 475 -21.49 -21.47 12.66
N ASN A 476 -20.67 -20.94 13.56
CA ASN A 476 -19.93 -19.69 13.36
C ASN A 476 -18.46 -19.91 13.73
N PRO A 477 -17.59 -20.19 12.74
CA PRO A 477 -16.17 -20.45 12.98
C PRO A 477 -15.44 -19.31 13.71
N MET A 478 -15.88 -18.05 13.52
CA MET A 478 -15.26 -16.89 14.17
C MET A 478 -15.49 -16.89 15.70
N MET A 479 -16.60 -17.47 16.17
CA MET A 479 -17.00 -17.49 17.57
C MET A 479 -16.93 -18.89 18.19
N GLY A 480 -16.43 -19.87 17.46
CA GLY A 480 -16.41 -21.28 17.85
C GLY A 480 -15.34 -21.66 18.87
N HIS A 481 -15.12 -22.97 19.00
CA HIS A 481 -14.12 -23.57 19.87
C HIS A 481 -12.73 -23.51 19.22
N ARG A 482 -12.04 -22.41 19.39
CA ARG A 482 -10.77 -22.08 18.76
C ARG A 482 -9.88 -21.22 19.67
N GLY A 483 -8.62 -21.03 19.28
CA GLY A 483 -7.69 -20.11 19.93
C GLY A 483 -7.51 -20.37 21.42
N CYS A 484 -7.67 -19.34 22.23
CA CYS A 484 -7.57 -19.42 23.68
C CYS A 484 -8.53 -20.47 24.28
N ARG A 485 -9.76 -20.57 23.78
CA ARG A 485 -10.75 -21.55 24.25
C ARG A 485 -10.31 -22.98 24.01
N LEU A 486 -9.67 -23.23 22.86
CA LEU A 486 -9.08 -24.54 22.54
C LEU A 486 -7.94 -24.87 23.50
N ALA A 487 -7.06 -23.90 23.80
CA ALA A 487 -5.96 -24.05 24.75
C ALA A 487 -6.43 -24.25 26.20
N VAL A 488 -7.61 -23.74 26.56
CA VAL A 488 -8.24 -24.03 27.89
C VAL A 488 -8.74 -25.46 27.94
N THR A 489 -9.42 -25.94 26.90
CA THR A 489 -9.98 -27.30 26.83
C THR A 489 -8.93 -28.39 26.69
N TYR A 490 -7.92 -28.11 25.84
CA TYR A 490 -6.81 -29.03 25.52
C TYR A 490 -5.45 -28.37 25.81
N PRO A 491 -5.09 -28.18 27.09
CA PRO A 491 -3.87 -27.46 27.47
C PRO A 491 -2.59 -28.14 26.97
N GLU A 492 -2.63 -29.44 26.67
CA GLU A 492 -1.53 -30.19 26.09
C GLU A 492 -1.11 -29.66 24.72
N ILE A 493 -2.01 -29.06 23.93
CA ILE A 493 -1.67 -28.40 22.67
C ILE A 493 -0.79 -27.17 22.93
N ALA A 494 -1.19 -26.31 23.87
CA ALA A 494 -0.39 -25.16 24.27
C ALA A 494 0.97 -25.57 24.87
N LYS A 495 1.01 -26.64 25.65
CA LYS A 495 2.26 -27.19 26.19
C LYS A 495 3.20 -27.64 25.07
N MET A 496 2.67 -28.37 24.07
CA MET A 496 3.48 -28.83 22.93
C MET A 496 4.04 -27.66 22.14
N GLN A 497 3.22 -26.67 21.80
CA GLN A 497 3.67 -25.50 21.06
C GLN A 497 4.70 -24.68 21.85
N THR A 498 4.51 -24.51 23.16
CA THR A 498 5.49 -23.86 24.05
C THR A 498 6.81 -24.59 24.05
N LYS A 499 6.82 -25.93 24.19
CA LYS A 499 8.04 -26.75 24.09
C LYS A 499 8.76 -26.54 22.75
N ALA A 500 8.01 -26.55 21.65
CA ALA A 500 8.58 -26.36 20.31
C ALA A 500 9.25 -24.99 20.18
N VAL A 501 8.58 -23.92 20.60
CA VAL A 501 9.11 -22.54 20.58
C VAL A 501 10.38 -22.41 21.41
N ILE A 502 10.33 -22.82 22.67
CA ILE A 502 11.42 -22.65 23.63
C ILE A 502 12.63 -23.51 23.26
N ARG A 503 12.43 -24.77 22.89
CA ARG A 503 13.51 -25.66 22.46
C ARG A 503 14.22 -25.14 21.21
N ALA A 504 13.46 -24.70 20.21
CA ALA A 504 14.01 -24.09 19.00
C ALA A 504 14.87 -22.86 19.33
N ALA A 505 14.37 -21.98 20.20
CA ALA A 505 15.12 -20.80 20.64
C ALA A 505 16.40 -21.16 21.39
N ILE A 506 16.34 -22.15 22.27
CA ILE A 506 17.53 -22.64 23.01
C ILE A 506 18.59 -23.21 22.04
N GLU A 507 18.17 -23.97 21.03
CA GLU A 507 19.09 -24.52 20.03
C GLU A 507 19.79 -23.41 19.27
N VAL A 508 19.02 -22.44 18.72
CA VAL A 508 19.59 -21.32 17.95
C VAL A 508 20.47 -20.43 18.84
N GLN A 509 20.07 -20.15 20.08
CA GLN A 509 20.92 -19.37 21.00
C GLN A 509 22.26 -20.07 21.34
N LYS A 510 22.28 -21.40 21.40
CA LYS A 510 23.51 -22.18 21.59
C LYS A 510 24.39 -22.17 20.34
N GLU A 511 23.80 -22.24 19.16
CA GLU A 511 24.50 -22.20 17.88
C GLU A 511 25.03 -20.80 17.56
N HIS A 512 24.32 -19.75 18.00
CA HIS A 512 24.61 -18.34 17.78
C HIS A 512 24.58 -17.55 19.08
N PRO A 513 25.62 -17.67 19.93
CA PRO A 513 25.63 -17.01 21.25
C PRO A 513 25.64 -15.48 21.22
N ASP A 514 26.01 -14.91 20.07
CA ASP A 514 26.03 -13.46 19.80
C ASP A 514 24.66 -12.88 19.39
N TRP A 515 23.68 -13.74 19.09
CA TRP A 515 22.31 -13.31 18.80
C TRP A 515 21.50 -13.16 20.08
N ASN A 516 20.52 -12.25 20.06
CA ASN A 516 19.54 -12.11 21.14
C ASN A 516 18.24 -12.79 20.73
N VAL A 517 18.18 -14.12 20.90
CA VAL A 517 16.97 -14.88 20.56
C VAL A 517 15.98 -14.77 21.72
N GLU A 518 14.96 -13.95 21.54
CA GLU A 518 13.91 -13.70 22.52
C GLU A 518 12.54 -14.09 21.93
N PRO A 519 12.03 -15.29 22.26
CA PRO A 519 10.74 -15.76 21.77
C PRO A 519 9.57 -14.92 22.30
N GLU A 520 8.65 -14.58 21.45
CA GLU A 520 7.40 -13.92 21.79
C GLU A 520 6.24 -14.87 21.49
N ILE A 521 5.53 -15.31 22.52
CA ILE A 521 4.39 -16.23 22.40
C ILE A 521 3.10 -15.44 22.49
N MET A 522 2.24 -15.56 21.46
CA MET A 522 0.97 -14.86 21.39
C MET A 522 -0.19 -15.83 21.54
N ILE A 523 -1.05 -15.57 22.53
CA ILE A 523 -2.27 -16.33 22.80
C ILE A 523 -3.43 -15.64 22.07
N PRO A 524 -4.04 -16.28 21.04
CA PRO A 524 -5.09 -15.67 20.24
C PRO A 524 -6.47 -15.75 20.91
N LEU A 525 -7.41 -14.93 20.45
CA LEU A 525 -8.84 -15.00 20.72
C LEU A 525 -9.21 -14.88 22.21
N VAL A 526 -8.47 -14.11 22.96
CA VAL A 526 -8.76 -13.87 24.38
C VAL A 526 -9.98 -12.97 24.54
N CYS A 527 -10.94 -13.40 25.36
CA CYS A 527 -12.16 -12.66 25.67
C CYS A 527 -12.20 -12.21 27.14
N GLU A 528 -11.70 -13.06 28.04
CA GLU A 528 -11.72 -12.85 29.46
C GLU A 528 -10.32 -12.98 30.09
N VAL A 529 -10.06 -12.17 31.11
CA VAL A 529 -8.79 -12.22 31.88
C VAL A 529 -8.52 -13.60 32.48
N LYS A 530 -9.56 -14.32 32.89
CA LYS A 530 -9.43 -15.69 33.48
C LYS A 530 -8.88 -16.69 32.46
N GLU A 531 -9.32 -16.63 31.20
CA GLU A 531 -8.83 -17.48 30.12
C GLU A 531 -7.33 -17.22 29.89
N LEU A 532 -6.97 -15.95 29.78
CA LEU A 532 -5.58 -15.54 29.57
C LEU A 532 -4.68 -16.00 30.72
N LYS A 533 -5.11 -15.77 31.98
CA LYS A 533 -4.36 -16.20 33.17
C LYS A 533 -4.13 -17.71 33.19
N TYR A 534 -5.16 -18.49 32.83
CA TYR A 534 -5.06 -19.95 32.79
C TYR A 534 -4.07 -20.43 31.73
N VAL A 535 -4.22 -19.97 30.49
CA VAL A 535 -3.34 -20.38 29.38
C VAL A 535 -1.92 -19.86 29.62
N LYS A 536 -1.76 -18.60 30.04
CA LYS A 536 -0.44 -18.03 30.37
C LYS A 536 0.28 -18.84 31.44
N LYS A 537 -0.43 -19.28 32.48
CA LYS A 537 0.16 -20.14 33.53
C LYS A 537 0.73 -21.42 32.92
N THR A 538 -0.04 -22.09 32.07
CA THR A 538 0.40 -23.31 31.37
C THR A 538 1.64 -23.07 30.53
N VAL A 539 1.67 -21.97 29.80
CA VAL A 539 2.81 -21.56 28.95
C VAL A 539 4.04 -21.28 29.78
N VAL A 540 3.91 -20.46 30.83
CA VAL A 540 5.05 -20.09 31.70
C VAL A 540 5.63 -21.29 32.43
N GLU A 541 4.79 -22.14 33.04
CA GLU A 541 5.23 -23.36 33.73
C GLU A 541 5.99 -24.31 32.74
N THR A 542 5.53 -24.41 31.51
CA THR A 542 6.17 -25.25 30.49
C THR A 542 7.49 -24.65 30.02
N ALA A 543 7.49 -23.35 29.71
CA ALA A 543 8.68 -22.64 29.25
C ALA A 543 9.81 -22.66 30.31
N ASP A 544 9.48 -22.34 31.55
CA ASP A 544 10.43 -22.32 32.67
C ASP A 544 11.02 -23.72 32.93
N ALA A 545 10.21 -24.78 32.82
CA ALA A 545 10.68 -26.16 32.93
C ALA A 545 11.67 -26.53 31.84
N GLU A 546 11.42 -26.17 30.58
CA GLU A 546 12.31 -26.45 29.45
C GLU A 546 13.62 -25.66 29.56
N ILE A 547 13.56 -24.38 29.95
CA ILE A 547 14.74 -23.53 30.17
C ILE A 547 15.60 -24.07 31.31
N ALA A 548 14.98 -24.43 32.43
CA ALA A 548 15.68 -25.03 33.58
C ALA A 548 16.34 -26.36 33.22
N ALA A 549 15.63 -27.23 32.49
CA ALA A 549 16.15 -28.53 32.04
C ALA A 549 17.36 -28.38 31.09
N ALA A 550 17.37 -27.34 30.27
CA ALA A 550 18.48 -27.05 29.36
C ALA A 550 19.67 -26.34 30.05
N GLY A 551 19.48 -25.81 31.27
CA GLY A 551 20.51 -25.11 32.05
C GLY A 551 21.00 -23.81 31.39
N VAL A 552 20.12 -23.11 30.71
CA VAL A 552 20.41 -21.86 30.00
C VAL A 552 19.63 -20.68 30.60
N ASP A 553 20.10 -19.46 30.31
CA ASP A 553 19.35 -18.24 30.59
C ASP A 553 18.74 -17.74 29.28
N LEU A 554 17.45 -17.98 29.08
CA LEU A 554 16.68 -17.55 27.92
C LEU A 554 15.50 -16.69 28.38
N LYS A 555 15.43 -15.48 27.85
CA LYS A 555 14.27 -14.60 28.03
C LYS A 555 13.21 -14.89 27.01
N TYR A 556 11.95 -14.77 27.39
CA TYR A 556 10.81 -14.89 26.51
C TYR A 556 9.66 -13.99 26.97
N GLU A 557 8.77 -13.66 26.06
CA GLU A 557 7.58 -12.88 26.35
C GLU A 557 6.30 -13.69 26.06
N VAL A 558 5.26 -13.43 26.86
CA VAL A 558 3.92 -14.00 26.63
C VAL A 558 2.92 -12.87 26.53
N GLY A 559 2.33 -12.72 25.37
CA GLY A 559 1.33 -11.73 25.06
C GLY A 559 0.03 -12.33 24.54
N THR A 560 -0.88 -11.48 24.14
CA THR A 560 -2.17 -11.88 23.60
C THR A 560 -2.54 -11.04 22.37
N MET A 561 -3.52 -11.54 21.60
CA MET A 561 -4.15 -10.82 20.51
C MET A 561 -5.47 -10.22 21.00
N ILE A 562 -5.55 -8.88 21.00
CA ILE A 562 -6.79 -8.17 21.34
C ILE A 562 -7.59 -7.99 20.05
N GLU A 563 -8.47 -8.93 19.78
CA GLU A 563 -9.23 -9.02 18.51
C GLU A 563 -10.74 -9.24 18.73
N ILE A 564 -11.16 -9.48 19.97
CA ILE A 564 -12.56 -9.57 20.35
C ILE A 564 -13.01 -8.22 20.92
N PRO A 565 -14.18 -7.69 20.52
CA PRO A 565 -14.66 -6.39 20.99
C PRO A 565 -14.70 -6.26 22.53
N ARG A 566 -15.10 -7.30 23.26
CA ARG A 566 -15.07 -7.30 24.72
C ARG A 566 -13.65 -7.04 25.25
N ALA A 567 -12.67 -7.80 24.77
CA ALA A 567 -11.28 -7.65 25.23
C ALA A 567 -10.72 -6.23 24.96
N ALA A 568 -11.13 -5.61 23.85
CA ALA A 568 -10.75 -4.23 23.56
C ALA A 568 -11.42 -3.22 24.49
N LEU A 569 -12.71 -3.44 24.83
CA LEU A 569 -13.47 -2.54 25.71
C LEU A 569 -13.10 -2.68 27.20
N THR A 570 -12.56 -3.83 27.61
CA THR A 570 -12.15 -4.12 29.00
C THR A 570 -10.65 -4.36 29.12
N ALA A 571 -9.86 -3.73 28.26
CA ALA A 571 -8.39 -3.94 28.22
C ALA A 571 -7.65 -3.42 29.45
N ASP A 572 -8.32 -2.65 30.29
CA ASP A 572 -7.83 -2.15 31.58
C ASP A 572 -7.93 -3.17 32.71
N GLU A 573 -8.65 -4.30 32.56
CA GLU A 573 -8.74 -5.41 33.51
C GLU A 573 -7.46 -6.28 33.47
#